data_374e907f9d85939cdbf874db800bd806
#
_entry.id   374e907f9d85939cdbf874db800bd806
#
_cell.length_a   1.000
_cell.length_b   1.000
_cell.length_c   1.000
_cell.angle_alpha   90.00
_cell.angle_beta   90.00
_cell.angle_gamma   90.00
#
_symmetry.space_group_name_H-M   'P 1'
#
loop_
_entity.id
_entity.type
_entity.pdbx_description
1 polymer ?
#
loop_
_entity_poly.entity_id
_entity_poly.type
_entity_poly.pdbx_seq_one_letter_code
_entity_poly.pdbx_strand_id
1 'polypeptide(L)'
;MLTRIIILVVIVAAVAAFAWYMRWRSQKASEQGVVLTHFPLGKVGVIAITTEDCVQCERLQKPALKRLQTQRDDIEVVWRTVDQEPELVKELGIMTVPSTLVRDAHGKVVKVNLGYVDDRVLMQQLSIVSAPPHCA
;
A
#
# COMPACT_ATOMS: atom_id res chain seq x y z
N MET A 1 -19.43 -9.66 37.11
CA MET A 1 -19.74 -9.98 35.70
C MET A 1 -19.92 -8.73 34.84
N LEU A 2 -20.69 -7.76 35.27
CA LEU A 2 -20.94 -6.50 34.51
C LEU A 2 -19.65 -5.77 34.14
N THR A 3 -18.72 -5.61 35.07
CA THR A 3 -17.43 -4.93 34.86
C THR A 3 -16.59 -5.59 33.77
N ARG A 4 -16.58 -6.95 33.71
CA ARG A 4 -15.84 -7.69 32.69
C ARG A 4 -16.45 -7.49 31.29
N ILE A 5 -17.77 -7.46 31.21
CA ILE A 5 -18.49 -7.20 29.95
C ILE A 5 -18.18 -5.79 29.46
N ILE A 6 -18.20 -4.78 30.33
CA ILE A 6 -17.88 -3.40 30.00
C ILE A 6 -16.45 -3.29 29.45
N ILE A 7 -15.49 -3.93 30.12
CA ILE A 7 -14.09 -3.93 29.65
C ILE A 7 -13.97 -4.55 28.25
N LEU A 8 -14.61 -5.69 28.01
CA LEU A 8 -14.59 -6.33 26.69
C LEU A 8 -15.21 -5.45 25.60
N VAL A 9 -16.34 -4.81 25.90
CA VAL A 9 -16.98 -3.88 24.94
C VAL A 9 -16.08 -2.69 24.63
N VAL A 10 -15.41 -2.12 25.62
CA VAL A 10 -14.47 -1.00 25.43
C VAL A 10 -13.29 -1.43 24.57
N ILE A 11 -12.72 -2.61 24.81
CA ILE A 11 -11.59 -3.13 24.02
C ILE A 11 -12.03 -3.36 22.57
N VAL A 12 -13.16 -4.00 22.34
CA VAL A 12 -13.68 -4.25 20.99
C VAL A 12 -13.94 -2.93 20.25
N ALA A 13 -14.55 -1.94 20.94
CA ALA A 13 -14.80 -0.62 20.37
C ALA A 13 -13.49 0.11 20.03
N ALA A 14 -12.48 0.03 20.88
CA ALA A 14 -11.17 0.63 20.63
C ALA A 14 -10.46 -0.01 19.43
N VAL A 15 -10.49 -1.34 19.32
CA VAL A 15 -9.91 -2.07 18.18
C VAL A 15 -10.64 -1.74 16.88
N ALA A 16 -11.98 -1.70 16.90
CA ALA A 16 -12.78 -1.33 15.74
C ALA A 16 -12.51 0.11 15.29
N ALA A 17 -12.45 1.06 16.23
CA ALA A 17 -12.13 2.45 15.95
C ALA A 17 -10.72 2.61 15.38
N PHE A 18 -9.74 1.88 15.92
CA PHE A 18 -8.38 1.87 15.42
C PHE A 18 -8.28 1.29 14.00
N ALA A 19 -8.94 0.17 13.76
CA ALA A 19 -8.99 -0.44 12.43
C ALA A 19 -9.67 0.48 11.40
N TRP A 20 -10.75 1.14 11.78
CA TRP A 20 -11.43 2.12 10.94
C TRP A 20 -10.56 3.36 10.68
N TYR A 21 -9.88 3.88 11.72
CA TYR A 21 -8.94 5.00 11.58
C TYR A 21 -7.79 4.65 10.60
N MET A 22 -7.21 3.46 10.70
CA MET A 22 -6.16 3.01 9.80
C MET A 22 -6.64 2.89 8.36
N ARG A 23 -7.84 2.36 8.15
CA ARG A 23 -8.48 2.30 6.82
C ARG A 23 -8.73 3.69 6.24
N TRP A 24 -9.30 4.58 7.04
CA TRP A 24 -9.58 5.96 6.61
C TRP A 24 -8.29 6.71 6.25
N ARG A 25 -7.25 6.54 7.07
CA ARG A 25 -5.94 7.13 6.81
C ARG A 25 -5.31 6.61 5.51
N SER A 26 -5.37 5.30 5.25
CA SER A 26 -4.90 4.69 4.01
C SER A 26 -5.65 5.23 2.78
N GLN A 27 -6.96 5.42 2.90
CA GLN A 27 -7.77 6.00 1.83
C GLN A 27 -7.38 7.47 1.56
N LYS A 28 -7.21 8.28 2.59
CA LYS A 28 -6.76 9.67 2.45
C LYS A 28 -5.40 9.78 1.76
N ALA A 29 -4.44 8.95 2.14
CA ALA A 29 -3.14 8.91 1.49
C ALA A 29 -3.26 8.58 -0.02
N SER A 30 -4.21 7.70 -0.38
CA SER A 30 -4.50 7.36 -1.78
C SER A 30 -5.14 8.51 -2.57
N GLU A 31 -5.88 9.39 -1.92
CA GLU A 31 -6.59 10.52 -2.57
C GLU A 31 -5.70 11.75 -2.81
N GLN A 32 -4.53 11.82 -2.20
CA GLN A 32 -3.63 12.99 -2.32
C GLN A 32 -3.08 13.20 -3.74
N GLY A 33 -3.24 12.22 -4.62
CA GLY A 33 -2.92 12.37 -6.05
C GLY A 33 -1.45 12.65 -6.33
N VAL A 34 -0.55 12.21 -5.45
CA VAL A 34 0.89 12.40 -5.59
C VAL A 34 1.36 11.81 -6.91
N VAL A 35 2.05 12.62 -7.70
CA VAL A 35 2.62 12.20 -8.99
C VAL A 35 4.13 11.99 -8.84
N LEU A 36 4.56 10.79 -9.14
CA LEU A 36 5.96 10.36 -9.02
C LEU A 36 6.69 10.52 -10.36
N THR A 37 7.21 11.71 -10.61
CA THR A 37 7.88 12.03 -11.89
C THR A 37 9.28 11.43 -12.02
N HIS A 38 9.91 11.06 -10.92
CA HIS A 38 11.27 10.48 -10.90
C HIS A 38 11.29 8.95 -11.03
N PHE A 39 10.13 8.33 -11.18
CA PHE A 39 10.02 6.91 -11.51
C PHE A 39 9.71 6.73 -13.00
N PRO A 40 10.10 5.59 -13.60
CA PRO A 40 9.80 5.32 -15.00
C PRO A 40 8.31 5.42 -15.29
N LEU A 41 7.95 6.21 -16.27
CA LEU A 41 6.57 6.39 -16.73
C LEU A 41 6.24 5.41 -17.87
N GLY A 42 4.95 5.21 -18.12
CA GLY A 42 4.45 4.41 -19.22
C GLY A 42 3.97 3.02 -18.83
N LYS A 43 4.27 2.54 -17.62
CA LYS A 43 3.76 1.27 -17.08
C LYS A 43 3.06 1.49 -15.74
N VAL A 44 2.02 0.72 -15.52
CA VAL A 44 1.42 0.57 -14.20
C VAL A 44 2.43 -0.13 -13.29
N GLY A 45 2.51 0.25 -12.04
CA GLY A 45 3.53 -0.31 -11.16
C GLY A 45 3.20 -0.31 -9.69
N VAL A 46 4.05 -1.01 -8.96
CA VAL A 46 4.04 -1.09 -7.50
C VAL A 46 5.38 -0.62 -6.97
N ILE A 47 5.37 0.29 -6.03
CA ILE A 47 6.55 0.71 -5.29
C ILE A 47 6.46 0.15 -3.88
N ALA A 48 7.41 -0.68 -3.51
CA ALA A 48 7.50 -1.25 -2.18
C ALA A 48 8.44 -0.43 -1.31
N ILE A 49 7.93 0.10 -0.22
CA ILE A 49 8.71 0.85 0.78
C ILE A 49 9.10 -0.12 1.89
N THR A 50 10.39 -0.16 2.18
CA THR A 50 11.01 -1.07 3.14
C THR A 50 12.04 -0.35 4.02
N THR A 51 12.59 -1.07 4.99
CA THR A 51 13.80 -0.71 5.73
C THR A 51 14.81 -1.85 5.63
N GLU A 52 16.08 -1.58 5.93
CA GLU A 52 17.16 -2.59 5.83
C GLU A 52 16.90 -3.82 6.71
N ASP A 53 16.33 -3.64 7.91
CA ASP A 53 16.10 -4.71 8.89
C ASP A 53 14.67 -5.27 8.89
N CYS A 54 13.91 -5.05 7.82
CA CYS A 54 12.51 -5.47 7.76
C CYS A 54 12.37 -6.95 7.42
N VAL A 55 12.20 -7.80 8.45
CA VAL A 55 11.98 -9.25 8.28
C VAL A 55 10.68 -9.56 7.53
N GLN A 56 9.60 -8.82 7.77
CA GLN A 56 8.33 -9.00 7.07
C GLN A 56 8.45 -8.64 5.58
N CYS A 57 9.24 -7.63 5.25
CA CYS A 57 9.50 -7.26 3.87
C CYS A 57 10.19 -8.40 3.11
N GLU A 58 11.21 -9.02 3.70
CA GLU A 58 11.94 -10.13 3.08
C GLU A 58 11.13 -11.42 3.01
N ARG A 59 10.45 -11.80 4.10
CA ARG A 59 9.78 -13.10 4.20
C ARG A 59 8.38 -13.14 3.60
N LEU A 60 7.66 -12.03 3.62
CA LEU A 60 6.26 -11.99 3.20
C LEU A 60 6.05 -11.12 1.96
N GLN A 61 6.49 -9.87 2.00
CA GLN A 61 6.20 -8.91 0.91
C GLN A 61 6.99 -9.23 -0.35
N LYS A 62 8.26 -9.58 -0.23
CA LYS A 62 9.12 -9.88 -1.38
C LYS A 62 8.65 -11.11 -2.18
N PRO A 63 8.29 -12.25 -1.54
CA PRO A 63 7.69 -13.36 -2.25
C PRO A 63 6.35 -13.03 -2.90
N ALA A 64 5.50 -12.23 -2.25
CA ALA A 64 4.22 -11.80 -2.81
C ALA A 64 4.42 -10.97 -4.08
N LEU A 65 5.34 -10.01 -4.07
CA LEU A 65 5.66 -9.19 -5.25
C LEU A 65 6.32 -10.00 -6.36
N LYS A 66 7.13 -10.99 -6.01
CA LYS A 66 7.71 -11.92 -6.99
C LYS A 66 6.65 -12.75 -7.69
N ARG A 67 5.65 -13.28 -6.94
CA ARG A 67 4.51 -13.97 -7.54
C ARG A 67 3.70 -13.05 -8.45
N LEU A 68 3.49 -11.81 -8.03
CA LEU A 68 2.80 -10.80 -8.83
C LEU A 68 3.51 -10.55 -10.16
N GLN A 69 4.82 -10.36 -10.16
CA GLN A 69 5.63 -10.19 -11.38
C GLN A 69 5.59 -11.41 -12.30
N THR A 70 5.50 -12.62 -11.73
CA THR A 70 5.36 -13.86 -12.53
C THR A 70 4.00 -13.94 -13.23
N GLN A 71 2.95 -13.39 -12.61
CA GLN A 71 1.60 -13.39 -13.17
C GLN A 71 1.37 -12.22 -14.15
N ARG A 72 2.13 -11.13 -13.99
CA ARG A 72 2.02 -9.92 -14.82
C ARG A 72 3.39 -9.36 -15.13
N ASP A 73 3.81 -9.51 -16.37
CA ASP A 73 5.06 -8.99 -16.92
C ASP A 73 4.95 -7.54 -17.42
N ASP A 74 3.72 -7.02 -17.53
CA ASP A 74 3.41 -5.67 -17.98
C ASP A 74 3.52 -4.61 -16.87
N ILE A 75 3.76 -5.03 -15.62
CA ILE A 75 3.91 -4.14 -14.48
C ILE A 75 5.37 -3.91 -14.09
N GLU A 76 5.60 -2.79 -13.44
CA GLU A 76 6.90 -2.49 -12.85
C GLU A 76 6.82 -2.60 -11.32
N VAL A 77 7.79 -3.28 -10.74
CA VAL A 77 7.96 -3.36 -9.28
C VAL A 77 9.29 -2.73 -8.89
N VAL A 78 9.22 -1.70 -8.07
CA VAL A 78 10.39 -0.94 -7.60
C VAL A 78 10.46 -1.04 -6.07
N TRP A 79 11.66 -1.31 -5.57
CA TRP A 79 11.95 -1.31 -4.14
C TRP A 79 12.66 -0.02 -3.75
N ARG A 80 12.21 0.60 -2.66
CA ARG A 80 12.84 1.77 -2.06
C ARG A 80 12.85 1.62 -0.53
N THR A 81 13.91 2.15 0.07
CA THR A 81 13.96 2.28 1.53
C THR A 81 13.35 3.62 1.96
N VAL A 82 12.90 3.68 3.20
CA VAL A 82 12.39 4.93 3.80
C VAL A 82 13.40 6.06 3.68
N ASP A 83 14.70 5.76 3.83
CA ASP A 83 15.79 6.75 3.75
C ASP A 83 16.03 7.25 2.35
N GLN A 84 15.69 6.47 1.32
CA GLN A 84 15.81 6.88 -0.08
C GLN A 84 14.69 7.82 -0.53
N GLU A 85 13.52 7.71 0.10
CA GLU A 85 12.32 8.47 -0.28
C GLU A 85 11.66 9.17 0.92
N PRO A 86 12.41 9.98 1.71
CA PRO A 86 11.88 10.57 2.95
C PRO A 86 10.72 11.53 2.70
N GLU A 87 10.76 12.29 1.62
CA GLU A 87 9.69 13.24 1.26
C GLU A 87 8.40 12.50 0.89
N LEU A 88 8.51 11.45 0.08
CA LEU A 88 7.37 10.61 -0.31
C LEU A 88 6.73 9.92 0.90
N VAL A 89 7.56 9.38 1.77
CA VAL A 89 7.11 8.72 3.02
C VAL A 89 6.35 9.69 3.91
N LYS A 90 6.84 10.92 4.05
CA LYS A 90 6.21 11.98 4.83
C LYS A 90 4.91 12.46 4.19
N GLU A 91 4.93 12.73 2.89
CA GLU A 91 3.78 13.23 2.12
C GLU A 91 2.62 12.24 2.16
N LEU A 92 2.89 10.95 1.96
CA LEU A 92 1.88 9.88 2.01
C LEU A 92 1.57 9.40 3.43
N GLY A 93 2.25 9.92 4.45
CA GLY A 93 2.04 9.54 5.85
C GLY A 93 2.34 8.07 6.13
N ILE A 94 3.34 7.51 5.45
CA ILE A 94 3.78 6.12 5.64
C ILE A 94 4.48 6.01 6.98
N MET A 95 3.94 5.20 7.89
CA MET A 95 4.47 5.01 9.25
C MET A 95 4.83 3.56 9.55
N THR A 96 4.63 2.67 8.62
CA THR A 96 4.90 1.25 8.79
C THR A 96 5.52 0.65 7.54
N VAL A 97 6.34 -0.36 7.71
CA VAL A 97 6.90 -1.16 6.63
C VAL A 97 6.55 -2.64 6.88
N PRO A 98 6.31 -3.43 5.84
CA PRO A 98 6.28 -3.02 4.44
C PRO A 98 5.09 -2.11 4.12
N SER A 99 5.26 -1.19 3.18
CA SER A 99 4.15 -0.46 2.57
C SER A 99 4.27 -0.51 1.06
N THR A 100 3.15 -0.56 0.36
CA THR A 100 3.14 -0.62 -1.10
C THR A 100 2.28 0.48 -1.69
N LEU A 101 2.82 1.12 -2.71
CA LEU A 101 2.15 2.16 -3.49
C LEU A 101 1.81 1.58 -4.85
N VAL A 102 0.55 1.63 -5.23
CA VAL A 102 0.12 1.29 -6.59
C VAL A 102 0.02 2.58 -7.39
N ARG A 103 0.69 2.66 -8.52
CA ARG A 103 0.69 3.81 -9.40
C ARG A 103 0.17 3.46 -10.79
N ASP A 104 -0.42 4.44 -11.44
CA ASP A 104 -0.81 4.34 -12.86
C ASP A 104 0.39 4.58 -13.81
N ALA A 105 0.13 4.46 -15.11
CA ALA A 105 1.13 4.67 -16.14
C ALA A 105 1.63 6.13 -16.24
N HIS A 106 0.89 7.08 -15.67
CA HIS A 106 1.27 8.49 -15.61
C HIS A 106 2.09 8.83 -14.36
N GLY A 107 2.36 7.86 -13.51
CA GLY A 107 3.10 8.05 -12.26
C GLY A 107 2.27 8.51 -11.08
N LYS A 108 0.94 8.62 -11.23
CA LYS A 108 0.04 9.00 -10.14
C LYS A 108 -0.16 7.83 -9.19
N VAL A 109 0.03 8.07 -7.90
CA VAL A 109 -0.28 7.11 -6.85
C VAL A 109 -1.79 7.00 -6.71
N VAL A 110 -2.34 5.82 -6.94
CA VAL A 110 -3.78 5.54 -6.89
C VAL A 110 -4.20 4.74 -5.67
N LYS A 111 -3.25 4.05 -5.06
CA LYS A 111 -3.49 3.28 -3.84
C LYS A 111 -2.24 3.23 -2.97
N VAL A 112 -2.44 3.37 -1.66
CA VAL A 112 -1.42 3.18 -0.63
C VAL A 112 -1.87 2.05 0.29
N ASN A 113 -1.06 1.03 0.42
CA ASN A 113 -1.30 -0.07 1.35
C ASN A 113 -0.27 0.03 2.48
N LEU A 114 -0.75 0.20 3.69
CA LEU A 114 0.08 0.24 4.90
C LEU A 114 0.14 -1.16 5.52
N GLY A 115 1.35 -1.70 5.66
CA GLY A 115 1.58 -3.07 6.10
C GLY A 115 1.64 -4.07 4.94
N TYR A 116 1.78 -5.35 5.29
CA TYR A 116 1.83 -6.44 4.31
C TYR A 116 0.54 -6.50 3.48
N VAL A 117 0.70 -6.73 2.19
CA VAL A 117 -0.41 -6.98 1.26
C VAL A 117 -0.07 -8.15 0.35
N ASP A 118 -1.02 -9.03 0.16
CA ASP A 118 -0.89 -10.23 -0.67
C ASP A 118 -0.94 -9.88 -2.18
N ASP A 119 -0.32 -10.72 -3.00
CA ASP A 119 -0.30 -10.56 -4.46
C ASP A 119 -1.69 -10.52 -5.09
N ARG A 120 -2.66 -11.25 -4.53
CA ARG A 120 -4.06 -11.23 -5.00
C ARG A 120 -4.71 -9.87 -4.86
N VAL A 121 -4.49 -9.20 -3.73
CA VAL A 121 -5.02 -7.85 -3.47
C VAL A 121 -4.35 -6.84 -4.40
N LEU A 122 -3.05 -6.93 -4.58
CA LEU A 122 -2.31 -6.09 -5.52
C LEU A 122 -2.76 -6.31 -6.96
N MET A 123 -3.00 -7.56 -7.36
CA MET A 123 -3.55 -7.90 -8.68
C MET A 123 -4.89 -7.22 -8.93
N GLN A 124 -5.79 -7.27 -7.95
CA GLN A 124 -7.09 -6.60 -8.02
C GLN A 124 -6.94 -5.08 -8.13
N GLN A 125 -6.08 -4.47 -7.34
CA GLN A 125 -5.82 -3.03 -7.40
C GLN A 125 -5.22 -2.60 -8.75
N LEU A 126 -4.28 -3.38 -9.28
CA LEU A 126 -3.67 -3.13 -10.58
C LEU A 126 -4.66 -3.30 -11.73
N SER A 127 -5.59 -4.26 -11.65
CA SER A 127 -6.60 -4.45 -12.68
C SER A 127 -7.56 -3.26 -12.81
N ILE A 128 -7.89 -2.62 -11.69
CA ILE A 128 -8.71 -1.40 -11.67
C ILE A 128 -7.96 -0.23 -12.33
N VAL A 129 -6.67 -0.12 -12.06
CA VAL A 129 -5.82 0.97 -12.58
C VAL A 129 -5.46 0.78 -14.06
N SER A 130 -5.31 -0.46 -14.50
CA SER A 130 -5.01 -0.83 -15.89
C SER A 130 -6.24 -0.80 -16.79
N ALA A 131 -7.45 -0.79 -16.21
CA ALA A 131 -8.67 -0.66 -17.00
C ALA A 131 -8.67 0.70 -17.72
N PRO A 132 -8.94 0.74 -19.05
CA PRO A 132 -9.13 2.01 -19.73
C PRO A 132 -10.26 2.78 -19.04
N PRO A 133 -10.18 4.11 -18.95
CA PRO A 133 -11.27 4.89 -18.40
C PRO A 133 -12.52 4.54 -19.22
N HIS A 134 -13.48 3.92 -18.56
CA HIS A 134 -14.78 3.74 -19.19
C HIS A 134 -15.29 5.14 -19.54
N CYS A 135 -15.28 5.41 -20.82
CA CYS A 135 -16.02 6.56 -21.35
C CYS A 135 -17.49 6.33 -20.99
N ALA A 136 -17.90 7.01 -19.92
CA ALA A 136 -19.31 7.06 -19.60
C ALA A 136 -20.02 7.93 -20.62
#